data_596168a323e73f2e95eed788db99e022
#
_entry.id   596168a323e73f2e95eed788db99e022
#
_cell.length_a   1.000
_cell.length_b   1.000
_cell.length_c   1.000
_cell.angle_alpha   90.00
_cell.angle_beta   90.00
_cell.angle_gamma   90.00
#
_symmetry.space_group_name_H-M   'P 1'
#
loop_
_entity.id
_entity.type
_entity.pdbx_description
1 polymer ?
#
loop_
_entity_poly.entity_id
_entity_poly.type
_entity_poly.pdbx_seq_one_letter_code
_entity_poly.pdbx_strand_id
1 'polypeptide(L)'
;VQHLLRDDPRVMQLSTIAAVAFLIYAPFGYIPALGDWLIAAVADQTSAALAASGYPVNFSAWNTMERNGFRTEIILACTGIQSIAIMLGVAWGVPSTARQKVAGFLLVFPTIYILNIARNVFVITAYSEQWFPYLPAIAGNGEFGYESFFWAHNVMAELGALIFLVALAYALFLILPELGTLADSLYRLYRGEVERVLRPKAPQSGLQP
;
A
#
# COMPACT_ATOMS: atom_id res chain seq x y z
N VAL A 1 31.73 8.45 -9.48
CA VAL A 1 30.55 7.61 -9.16
C VAL A 1 29.33 8.50 -8.96
N GLN A 2 29.38 9.58 -8.16
CA GLN A 2 28.20 10.46 -7.91
C GLN A 2 27.70 11.18 -9.17
N HIS A 3 28.56 11.55 -10.11
CA HIS A 3 28.17 12.22 -11.36
C HIS A 3 27.50 11.26 -12.36
N LEU A 4 27.88 9.98 -12.37
CA LEU A 4 27.30 8.95 -13.23
C LEU A 4 25.89 8.55 -12.82
N LEU A 5 25.56 8.65 -11.53
CA LEU A 5 24.22 8.32 -11.01
C LEU A 5 23.20 9.45 -11.27
N ARG A 6 23.67 10.69 -11.40
CA ARG A 6 22.79 11.86 -11.56
C ARG A 6 22.12 11.93 -12.94
N ASP A 7 22.77 11.38 -13.96
CA ASP A 7 22.29 11.42 -15.35
C ASP A 7 21.69 10.08 -15.83
N ASP A 8 21.57 9.09 -14.93
CA ASP A 8 20.92 7.81 -15.27
C ASP A 8 19.39 8.02 -15.32
N PRO A 9 18.76 7.82 -16.50
CA PRO A 9 17.31 8.01 -16.65
C PRO A 9 16.48 7.16 -15.70
N ARG A 10 16.99 6.02 -15.24
CA ARG A 10 16.32 5.14 -14.25
C ARG A 10 16.26 5.80 -12.87
N VAL A 11 17.36 6.43 -12.45
CA VAL A 11 17.40 7.16 -11.17
C VAL A 11 16.43 8.33 -11.21
N MET A 12 16.37 9.05 -12.32
CA MET A 12 15.42 10.14 -12.51
C MET A 12 13.96 9.65 -12.46
N GLN A 13 13.64 8.54 -13.12
CA GLN A 13 12.28 7.95 -13.09
C GLN A 13 11.91 7.49 -11.69
N LEU A 14 12.78 6.75 -10.99
CA LEU A 14 12.53 6.31 -9.61
C LEU A 14 12.37 7.49 -8.66
N SER A 15 13.18 8.53 -8.82
CA SER A 15 13.05 9.76 -8.03
C SER A 15 11.73 10.48 -8.30
N THR A 16 11.28 10.50 -9.56
CA THR A 16 9.97 11.08 -9.92
C THR A 16 8.83 10.28 -9.33
N ILE A 17 8.87 8.95 -9.38
CA ILE A 17 7.90 8.06 -8.72
C ILE A 17 7.81 8.37 -7.23
N ALA A 18 8.96 8.41 -6.56
CA ALA A 18 9.02 8.69 -5.13
C ALA A 18 8.52 10.11 -4.80
N ALA A 19 8.91 11.12 -5.59
CA ALA A 19 8.46 12.50 -5.40
C ALA A 19 6.94 12.64 -5.59
N VAL A 20 6.36 12.03 -6.61
CA VAL A 20 4.91 12.06 -6.85
C VAL A 20 4.17 11.35 -5.70
N ALA A 21 4.62 10.17 -5.30
CA ALA A 21 4.05 9.46 -4.16
C ALA A 21 4.10 10.29 -2.87
N PHE A 22 5.24 10.92 -2.61
CA PHE A 22 5.42 11.81 -1.46
C PHE A 22 4.48 13.02 -1.52
N LEU A 23 4.38 13.69 -2.68
CA LEU A 23 3.49 14.86 -2.85
C LEU A 23 2.02 14.52 -2.64
N ILE A 24 1.57 13.32 -2.99
CA ILE A 24 0.20 12.86 -2.74
C ILE A 24 -0.01 12.54 -1.25
N TYR A 25 0.96 11.86 -0.61
CA TYR A 25 0.83 11.44 0.79
C TYR A 25 1.07 12.57 1.79
N ALA A 26 2.07 13.43 1.54
CA ALA A 26 2.57 14.40 2.50
C ALA A 26 1.50 15.36 3.08
N PRO A 27 0.55 15.89 2.31
CA PRO A 27 -0.51 16.74 2.86
C PRO A 27 -1.30 16.06 3.98
N PHE A 28 -1.62 14.78 3.82
CA PHE A 28 -2.39 14.01 4.81
C PHE A 28 -1.53 13.50 5.97
N GLY A 29 -0.25 13.24 5.71
CA GLY A 29 0.67 12.75 6.74
C GLY A 29 1.26 13.84 7.64
N TYR A 30 1.37 15.08 7.14
CA TYR A 30 2.07 16.16 7.85
C TYR A 30 1.20 17.36 8.21
N ILE A 31 0.00 17.50 7.63
CA ILE A 31 -0.96 18.55 7.99
C ILE A 31 -2.09 17.89 8.79
N PRO A 32 -2.13 18.02 10.14
CA PRO A 32 -3.08 17.30 10.98
C PRO A 32 -4.54 17.48 10.52
N ALA A 33 -4.95 18.70 10.19
CA ALA A 33 -6.32 18.99 9.75
C ALA A 33 -6.73 18.20 8.48
N LEU A 34 -5.81 17.95 7.54
CA LEU A 34 -6.10 17.15 6.35
C LEU A 34 -6.10 15.65 6.67
N GLY A 35 -5.18 15.21 7.54
CA GLY A 35 -5.16 13.84 8.04
C GLY A 35 -6.45 13.48 8.77
N ASP A 36 -6.84 14.31 9.72
CA ASP A 36 -8.06 14.14 10.53
C ASP A 36 -9.32 14.16 9.66
N TRP A 37 -9.38 15.10 8.69
CA TRP A 37 -10.49 15.14 7.72
C TRP A 37 -10.60 13.84 6.92
N LEU A 38 -9.50 13.32 6.41
CA LEU A 38 -9.50 12.06 5.64
C LEU A 38 -9.90 10.87 6.52
N ILE A 39 -9.39 10.79 7.75
CA ILE A 39 -9.74 9.76 8.72
C ILE A 39 -11.24 9.81 9.01
N ALA A 40 -11.78 10.99 9.32
CA ALA A 40 -13.21 11.17 9.58
C ALA A 40 -14.08 10.77 8.39
N ALA A 41 -13.70 11.20 7.17
CA ALA A 41 -14.43 10.83 5.95
C ALA A 41 -14.45 9.30 5.72
N VAL A 42 -13.34 8.61 5.95
CA VAL A 42 -13.25 7.15 5.83
C VAL A 42 -14.02 6.46 6.96
N ALA A 43 -13.98 6.98 8.18
CA ALA A 43 -14.76 6.47 9.31
C ALA A 43 -16.27 6.56 9.05
N ASP A 44 -16.75 7.72 8.61
CA ASP A 44 -18.17 7.93 8.28
C ASP A 44 -18.65 6.97 7.17
N GLN A 45 -17.86 6.83 6.11
CA GLN A 45 -18.21 5.93 5.00
C GLN A 45 -18.16 4.46 5.41
N THR A 46 -17.19 4.09 6.22
CA THR A 46 -17.11 2.72 6.79
C THR A 46 -18.31 2.44 7.67
N SER A 47 -18.72 3.38 8.53
CA SER A 47 -19.92 3.27 9.36
C SER A 47 -21.19 3.14 8.52
N ALA A 48 -21.34 3.95 7.47
CA ALA A 48 -22.47 3.85 6.54
C ALA A 48 -22.51 2.48 5.83
N ALA A 49 -21.35 1.97 5.38
CA ALA A 49 -21.25 0.66 4.74
C ALA A 49 -21.56 -0.49 5.71
N LEU A 50 -21.10 -0.39 6.97
CA LEU A 50 -21.46 -1.34 8.04
C LEU A 50 -22.97 -1.36 8.29
N ALA A 51 -23.60 -0.19 8.41
CA ALA A 51 -25.04 -0.09 8.61
C ALA A 51 -25.82 -0.70 7.43
N ALA A 52 -25.40 -0.41 6.19
CA ALA A 52 -25.99 -0.97 4.98
C ALA A 52 -25.85 -2.50 4.90
N SER A 53 -24.78 -3.05 5.50
CA SER A 53 -24.53 -4.49 5.57
C SER A 53 -25.21 -5.19 6.77
N GLY A 54 -25.99 -4.46 7.58
CA GLY A 54 -26.68 -5.01 8.76
C GLY A 54 -25.82 -5.05 10.04
N TYR A 55 -24.67 -4.40 10.06
CA TYR A 55 -23.74 -4.32 11.19
C TYR A 55 -23.56 -2.89 11.72
N PRO A 56 -24.63 -2.18 12.15
CA PRO A 56 -24.51 -0.80 12.59
C PRO A 56 -23.56 -0.67 13.78
N VAL A 57 -22.80 0.42 13.80
CA VAL A 57 -21.85 0.77 14.85
C VAL A 57 -22.21 2.10 15.48
N ASN A 58 -21.77 2.34 16.72
CA ASN A 58 -21.84 3.64 17.37
C ASN A 58 -20.44 4.28 17.40
N PHE A 59 -20.37 5.59 17.30
CA PHE A 59 -19.12 6.30 17.51
C PHE A 59 -18.92 6.57 19.02
N SER A 60 -17.81 6.07 19.57
CA SER A 60 -17.37 6.40 20.93
C SER A 60 -16.38 7.58 20.96
N ALA A 61 -15.73 7.86 19.82
CA ALA A 61 -14.97 9.07 19.53
C ALA A 61 -15.09 9.39 18.02
N TRP A 62 -14.57 10.53 17.57
CA TRP A 62 -14.70 11.01 16.19
C TRP A 62 -14.18 10.02 15.12
N ASN A 63 -13.26 9.12 15.49
CA ASN A 63 -12.65 8.12 14.61
C ASN A 63 -12.73 6.69 15.18
N THR A 64 -13.44 6.50 16.30
CA THR A 64 -13.53 5.21 17.00
C THR A 64 -14.95 4.68 16.97
N MET A 65 -15.11 3.51 16.39
CA MET A 65 -16.38 2.79 16.27
C MET A 65 -16.46 1.72 17.36
N GLU A 66 -17.66 1.55 17.92
CA GLU A 66 -17.93 0.55 18.93
C GLU A 66 -19.13 -0.32 18.50
N ARG A 67 -18.97 -1.64 18.62
CA ARG A 67 -20.02 -2.63 18.40
C ARG A 67 -19.79 -3.86 19.29
N ASN A 68 -20.84 -4.35 19.93
CA ASN A 68 -20.80 -5.54 20.81
C ASN A 68 -19.73 -5.44 21.93
N GLY A 69 -19.40 -4.24 22.38
CA GLY A 69 -18.34 -4.00 23.38
C GLY A 69 -16.91 -3.93 22.82
N PHE A 70 -16.73 -4.17 21.52
CA PHE A 70 -15.44 -4.06 20.84
C PHE A 70 -15.27 -2.67 20.21
N ARG A 71 -14.08 -2.10 20.37
CA ARG A 71 -13.72 -0.79 19.85
C ARG A 71 -12.67 -0.90 18.75
N THR A 72 -12.91 -0.20 17.64
CA THR A 72 -11.97 -0.12 16.52
C THR A 72 -11.72 1.34 16.17
N GLU A 73 -10.48 1.76 16.21
CA GLU A 73 -10.06 3.10 15.84
C GLU A 73 -9.61 3.13 14.37
N ILE A 74 -10.13 4.07 13.59
CA ILE A 74 -9.66 4.36 12.23
C ILE A 74 -8.54 5.39 12.33
N ILE A 75 -7.36 5.02 11.87
CA ILE A 75 -6.18 5.87 11.80
C ILE A 75 -5.80 6.13 10.33
N LEU A 76 -4.84 7.01 10.08
CA LEU A 76 -4.42 7.36 8.72
C LEU A 76 -4.02 6.14 7.89
N ALA A 77 -3.38 5.13 8.49
CA ALA A 77 -3.04 3.87 7.81
C ALA A 77 -4.29 3.08 7.34
N CYS A 78 -5.45 3.26 7.99
CA CYS A 78 -6.71 2.63 7.62
C CYS A 78 -7.46 3.35 6.48
N THR A 79 -6.92 4.46 5.96
CA THR A 79 -7.57 5.25 4.89
C THR A 79 -7.20 4.77 3.48
N GLY A 80 -6.14 3.96 3.34
CA GLY A 80 -5.61 3.52 2.05
C GLY A 80 -4.77 4.57 1.31
N ILE A 81 -4.60 5.78 1.87
CA ILE A 81 -3.86 6.89 1.21
C ILE A 81 -2.42 6.52 0.86
N GLN A 82 -1.75 5.69 1.68
CA GLN A 82 -0.39 5.23 1.42
C GLN A 82 -0.32 4.39 0.14
N SER A 83 -1.21 3.41 0.00
CA SER A 83 -1.29 2.56 -1.18
C SER A 83 -1.68 3.35 -2.43
N ILE A 84 -2.63 4.28 -2.30
CA ILE A 84 -3.03 5.20 -3.38
C ILE A 84 -1.83 6.04 -3.81
N ALA A 85 -1.10 6.64 -2.88
CA ALA A 85 0.04 7.50 -3.16
C ALA A 85 1.16 6.74 -3.88
N ILE A 86 1.51 5.53 -3.41
CA ILE A 86 2.53 4.69 -4.03
C ILE A 86 2.11 4.29 -5.44
N MET A 87 0.90 3.77 -5.63
CA MET A 87 0.43 3.29 -6.93
C MET A 87 0.23 4.43 -7.95
N LEU A 88 -0.25 5.60 -7.51
CA LEU A 88 -0.30 6.80 -8.36
C LEU A 88 1.09 7.36 -8.64
N GLY A 89 2.01 7.29 -7.67
CA GLY A 89 3.42 7.60 -7.87
C GLY A 89 4.01 6.78 -9.02
N VAL A 90 3.77 5.47 -9.02
CA VAL A 90 4.17 4.57 -10.10
C VAL A 90 3.50 4.96 -11.41
N ALA A 91 2.17 5.17 -11.42
CA ALA A 91 1.41 5.46 -12.63
C ALA A 91 1.79 6.81 -13.27
N TRP A 92 2.12 7.83 -12.48
CA TRP A 92 2.39 9.19 -12.96
C TRP A 92 3.88 9.52 -13.04
N GLY A 93 4.74 8.76 -12.37
CA GLY A 93 6.18 8.97 -12.35
C GLY A 93 6.91 8.45 -13.60
N VAL A 94 6.25 7.61 -14.41
CA VAL A 94 6.81 7.18 -15.71
C VAL A 94 6.38 8.09 -16.84
N PRO A 95 7.21 8.27 -17.88
CA PRO A 95 6.84 8.99 -19.09
C PRO A 95 5.63 8.33 -19.75
N SER A 96 4.52 9.05 -19.84
CA SER A 96 3.27 8.50 -20.39
C SER A 96 2.36 9.62 -20.89
N THR A 97 1.40 9.28 -21.76
CA THR A 97 0.43 10.21 -22.29
C THR A 97 -0.58 10.66 -21.22
N ALA A 98 -1.21 11.82 -21.42
CA ALA A 98 -2.25 12.30 -20.52
C ALA A 98 -3.42 11.30 -20.39
N ARG A 99 -3.77 10.62 -21.47
CA ARG A 99 -4.83 9.58 -21.45
C ARG A 99 -4.45 8.40 -20.54
N GLN A 100 -3.22 7.95 -20.61
CA GLN A 100 -2.70 6.88 -19.75
C GLN A 100 -2.65 7.29 -18.29
N LYS A 101 -2.26 8.54 -17.99
CA LYS A 101 -2.27 9.08 -16.62
C LYS A 101 -3.69 9.13 -16.03
N VAL A 102 -4.66 9.58 -16.83
CA VAL A 102 -6.07 9.58 -16.42
C VAL A 102 -6.59 8.15 -16.23
N ALA A 103 -6.29 7.25 -17.15
CA ALA A 103 -6.67 5.83 -17.02
C ALA A 103 -6.04 5.18 -15.77
N GLY A 104 -4.77 5.46 -15.49
CA GLY A 104 -4.09 5.02 -14.27
C GLY A 104 -4.76 5.57 -13.00
N PHE A 105 -5.13 6.86 -12.99
CA PHE A 105 -5.86 7.44 -11.87
C PHE A 105 -7.23 6.77 -11.65
N LEU A 106 -8.02 6.62 -12.72
CA LEU A 106 -9.35 6.00 -12.63
C LEU A 106 -9.29 4.51 -12.27
N LEU A 107 -8.20 3.84 -12.59
CA LEU A 107 -7.96 2.46 -12.16
C LEU A 107 -7.53 2.40 -10.69
N VAL A 108 -6.55 3.21 -10.28
CA VAL A 108 -5.91 3.12 -8.96
C VAL A 108 -6.80 3.68 -7.86
N PHE A 109 -7.20 4.96 -7.98
CA PHE A 109 -7.83 5.67 -6.88
C PHE A 109 -9.16 5.04 -6.44
N PRO A 110 -10.17 4.88 -7.32
CA PRO A 110 -11.45 4.32 -6.89
C PRO A 110 -11.33 2.86 -6.46
N THR A 111 -10.47 2.07 -7.11
CA THR A 111 -10.28 0.65 -6.76
C THR A 111 -9.72 0.51 -5.36
N ILE A 112 -8.61 1.17 -5.05
CA ILE A 112 -7.99 1.08 -3.71
C ILE A 112 -8.94 1.66 -2.66
N TYR A 113 -9.60 2.78 -2.96
CA TYR A 113 -10.50 3.43 -2.03
C TYR A 113 -11.68 2.53 -1.64
N ILE A 114 -12.37 1.95 -2.62
CA ILE A 114 -13.51 1.05 -2.39
C ILE A 114 -13.06 -0.23 -1.66
N LEU A 115 -11.96 -0.84 -2.09
CA LEU A 115 -11.41 -2.03 -1.45
C LEU A 115 -10.96 -1.75 -0.01
N ASN A 116 -10.45 -0.56 0.25
CA ASN A 116 -10.09 -0.16 1.61
C ASN A 116 -11.30 0.01 2.53
N ILE A 117 -12.40 0.60 2.05
CA ILE A 117 -13.66 0.63 2.81
C ILE A 117 -14.17 -0.79 3.07
N ALA A 118 -14.17 -1.66 2.06
CA ALA A 118 -14.57 -3.06 2.22
C ALA A 118 -13.67 -3.80 3.23
N ARG A 119 -12.36 -3.55 3.22
CA ARG A 119 -11.40 -4.06 4.21
C ARG A 119 -11.76 -3.61 5.63
N ASN A 120 -12.03 -2.34 5.84
CA ASN A 120 -12.42 -1.83 7.15
C ASN A 120 -13.73 -2.46 7.63
N VAL A 121 -14.74 -2.55 6.76
CA VAL A 121 -16.02 -3.24 7.06
C VAL A 121 -15.77 -4.69 7.48
N PHE A 122 -14.97 -5.42 6.71
CA PHE A 122 -14.63 -6.82 7.01
C PHE A 122 -13.93 -6.95 8.38
N VAL A 123 -12.92 -6.14 8.65
CA VAL A 123 -12.14 -6.20 9.91
C VAL A 123 -13.01 -5.87 11.11
N ILE A 124 -13.82 -4.79 11.04
CA ILE A 124 -14.69 -4.38 12.14
C ILE A 124 -15.76 -5.42 12.41
N THR A 125 -16.40 -5.96 11.35
CA THR A 125 -17.40 -7.01 11.49
C THR A 125 -16.79 -8.28 12.07
N ALA A 126 -15.68 -8.76 11.50
CA ALA A 126 -15.03 -9.98 11.96
C ALA A 126 -14.58 -9.87 13.42
N TYR A 127 -14.09 -8.70 13.84
CA TYR A 127 -13.70 -8.44 15.22
C TYR A 127 -14.91 -8.37 16.15
N SER A 128 -15.93 -7.61 15.81
CA SER A 128 -17.12 -7.44 16.67
C SER A 128 -17.99 -8.69 16.77
N GLU A 129 -18.01 -9.54 15.75
CA GLU A 129 -18.74 -10.80 15.72
C GLU A 129 -17.87 -12.02 16.09
N GLN A 130 -16.58 -11.80 16.41
CA GLN A 130 -15.64 -12.84 16.83
C GLN A 130 -15.55 -14.02 15.84
N TRP A 131 -15.36 -13.71 14.53
CA TRP A 131 -15.32 -14.74 13.49
C TRP A 131 -14.09 -15.65 13.57
N PHE A 132 -12.99 -15.18 14.15
CA PHE A 132 -11.71 -15.89 14.19
C PHE A 132 -11.16 -16.04 15.61
N PRO A 133 -11.87 -16.73 16.54
CA PRO A 133 -11.41 -16.90 17.92
C PRO A 133 -10.35 -18.02 18.02
N TYR A 134 -9.35 -18.02 17.11
CA TYR A 134 -8.40 -19.10 17.01
C TYR A 134 -7.02 -18.72 17.55
N LEU A 135 -6.37 -19.69 18.21
CA LEU A 135 -4.99 -19.60 18.68
C LEU A 135 -4.72 -18.36 19.56
N PRO A 136 -5.49 -18.10 20.63
CA PRO A 136 -5.32 -16.92 21.48
C PRO A 136 -3.92 -16.82 22.11
N ALA A 137 -3.22 -17.94 22.32
CA ALA A 137 -1.86 -17.95 22.83
C ALA A 137 -0.84 -17.36 21.85
N ILE A 138 -1.14 -17.29 20.54
CA ILE A 138 -0.27 -16.74 19.49
C ILE A 138 -0.80 -15.39 19.02
N ALA A 139 -2.11 -15.27 18.82
CA ALA A 139 -2.77 -14.13 18.22
C ALA A 139 -3.31 -13.12 19.24
N GLY A 140 -3.42 -13.49 20.52
CA GLY A 140 -3.93 -12.64 21.59
C GLY A 140 -2.88 -11.66 22.11
N ASN A 141 -3.36 -10.52 22.62
CA ASN A 141 -2.54 -9.53 23.34
C ASN A 141 -2.88 -9.43 24.84
N GLY A 142 -3.72 -10.36 25.34
CA GLY A 142 -4.27 -10.37 26.69
C GLY A 142 -5.65 -9.71 26.81
N GLU A 143 -6.16 -9.05 25.79
CA GLU A 143 -7.51 -8.51 25.73
C GLU A 143 -8.47 -9.59 25.16
N PHE A 144 -9.66 -9.66 25.72
CA PHE A 144 -10.68 -10.61 25.29
C PHE A 144 -11.04 -10.39 23.81
N GLY A 145 -10.93 -11.46 23.02
CA GLY A 145 -11.34 -11.49 21.62
C GLY A 145 -10.39 -10.82 20.64
N TYR A 146 -9.23 -10.31 21.10
CA TYR A 146 -8.24 -9.67 20.22
C TYR A 146 -7.72 -10.60 19.13
N GLU A 147 -7.68 -11.91 19.34
CA GLU A 147 -7.30 -12.90 18.34
C GLU A 147 -8.13 -12.78 17.06
N SER A 148 -9.44 -12.47 17.17
CA SER A 148 -10.28 -12.25 16.00
C SER A 148 -9.88 -11.00 15.22
N PHE A 149 -9.49 -9.93 15.90
CA PHE A 149 -8.92 -8.75 15.24
C PHE A 149 -7.59 -9.08 14.56
N PHE A 150 -6.70 -9.79 15.24
CA PHE A 150 -5.40 -10.19 14.70
C PHE A 150 -5.55 -10.95 13.39
N TRP A 151 -6.38 -11.98 13.35
CA TRP A 151 -6.60 -12.80 12.15
C TRP A 151 -7.26 -12.01 11.03
N ALA A 152 -8.29 -11.23 11.36
CA ALA A 152 -8.99 -10.42 10.36
C ALA A 152 -8.10 -9.33 9.77
N HIS A 153 -7.39 -8.58 10.63
CA HIS A 153 -6.60 -7.42 10.22
C HIS A 153 -5.23 -7.82 9.66
N ASN A 154 -4.42 -8.56 10.46
CA ASN A 154 -3.00 -8.80 10.13
C ASN A 154 -2.81 -9.98 9.17
N VAL A 155 -3.78 -10.88 9.04
CA VAL A 155 -3.62 -12.04 8.15
C VAL A 155 -4.53 -11.91 6.94
N MET A 156 -5.85 -11.94 7.14
CA MET A 156 -6.80 -12.02 6.03
C MET A 156 -6.85 -10.72 5.22
N ALA A 157 -6.93 -9.57 5.89
CA ALA A 157 -7.00 -8.27 5.21
C ALA A 157 -5.67 -7.89 4.55
N GLU A 158 -4.52 -8.20 5.17
CA GLU A 158 -3.21 -7.95 4.56
C GLU A 158 -2.95 -8.86 3.36
N LEU A 159 -3.28 -10.15 3.46
CA LEU A 159 -3.17 -11.08 2.33
C LEU A 159 -4.09 -10.66 1.18
N GLY A 160 -5.34 -10.28 1.48
CA GLY A 160 -6.28 -9.75 0.50
C GLY A 160 -5.76 -8.49 -0.17
N ALA A 161 -5.25 -7.52 0.61
CA ALA A 161 -4.65 -6.29 0.08
C ALA A 161 -3.46 -6.58 -0.85
N LEU A 162 -2.57 -7.52 -0.47
CA LEU A 162 -1.45 -7.92 -1.30
C LEU A 162 -1.90 -8.49 -2.65
N ILE A 163 -2.88 -9.40 -2.65
CA ILE A 163 -3.42 -9.99 -3.88
C ILE A 163 -3.99 -8.90 -4.80
N PHE A 164 -4.80 -8.00 -4.26
CA PHE A 164 -5.40 -6.91 -5.03
C PHE A 164 -4.36 -5.90 -5.55
N LEU A 165 -3.34 -5.56 -4.75
CA LEU A 165 -2.26 -4.67 -5.18
C LEU A 165 -1.42 -5.30 -6.30
N VAL A 166 -1.15 -6.60 -6.25
CA VAL A 166 -0.45 -7.31 -7.33
C VAL A 166 -1.30 -7.31 -8.62
N ALA A 167 -2.60 -7.59 -8.52
CA ALA A 167 -3.51 -7.53 -9.67
C ALA A 167 -3.60 -6.12 -10.26
N LEU A 168 -3.67 -5.09 -9.39
CA LEU A 168 -3.69 -3.69 -9.81
C LEU A 168 -2.37 -3.26 -10.45
N ALA A 169 -1.23 -3.68 -9.91
CA ALA A 169 0.07 -3.45 -10.51
C ALA A 169 0.15 -4.08 -11.90
N TYR A 170 -0.30 -5.32 -12.05
CA TYR A 170 -0.38 -5.99 -13.35
C TYR A 170 -1.25 -5.21 -14.35
N ALA A 171 -2.43 -4.73 -13.93
CA ALA A 171 -3.29 -3.90 -14.76
C ALA A 171 -2.62 -2.59 -15.18
N LEU A 172 -1.83 -1.96 -14.28
CA LEU A 172 -1.02 -0.78 -14.63
C LEU A 172 0.04 -1.09 -15.69
N PHE A 173 0.70 -2.25 -15.65
CA PHE A 173 1.65 -2.66 -16.71
C PHE A 173 0.98 -2.80 -18.07
N LEU A 174 -0.30 -3.19 -18.14
CA LEU A 174 -1.05 -3.26 -19.40
C LEU A 174 -1.40 -1.88 -19.96
N ILE A 175 -1.63 -0.88 -19.08
CA ILE A 175 -1.99 0.50 -19.48
C ILE A 175 -0.73 1.33 -19.78
N LEU A 176 0.37 1.05 -19.07
CA LEU A 176 1.63 1.80 -19.08
C LEU A 176 2.80 0.90 -19.49
N PRO A 177 3.01 0.65 -20.81
CA PRO A 177 4.10 -0.19 -21.29
C PRO A 177 5.48 0.27 -20.82
N GLU A 178 5.66 1.57 -20.54
CA GLU A 178 6.88 2.17 -20.03
C GLU A 178 7.28 1.59 -18.66
N LEU A 179 6.34 1.12 -17.85
CA LEU A 179 6.63 0.38 -16.61
C LEU A 179 7.37 -0.93 -16.91
N GLY A 180 7.02 -1.62 -18.00
CA GLY A 180 7.71 -2.83 -18.44
C GLY A 180 9.17 -2.53 -18.83
N THR A 181 9.41 -1.45 -19.55
CA THR A 181 10.78 -1.03 -19.93
C THR A 181 11.61 -0.63 -18.73
N LEU A 182 11.02 0.08 -17.77
CA LEU A 182 11.70 0.41 -16.50
C LEU A 182 12.03 -0.86 -15.71
N ALA A 183 11.08 -1.77 -15.54
CA ALA A 183 11.29 -3.02 -14.81
C ALA A 183 12.39 -3.88 -15.45
N ASP A 184 12.40 -4.04 -16.78
CA ASP A 184 13.44 -4.78 -17.51
C ASP A 184 14.81 -4.13 -17.34
N SER A 185 14.88 -2.80 -17.42
CA SER A 185 16.13 -2.05 -17.23
C SER A 185 16.70 -2.19 -15.82
N LEU A 186 15.85 -2.21 -14.80
CA LEU A 186 16.24 -2.44 -13.40
C LEU A 186 16.68 -3.89 -13.16
N TYR A 187 15.95 -4.86 -13.76
CA TYR A 187 16.32 -6.26 -13.68
C TYR A 187 17.69 -6.55 -14.29
N ARG A 188 17.99 -5.99 -15.47
CA ARG A 188 19.31 -6.13 -16.12
C ARG A 188 20.43 -5.51 -15.30
N LEU A 189 20.17 -4.35 -14.67
CA LEU A 189 21.15 -3.72 -13.78
C LEU A 189 21.44 -4.61 -12.57
N TYR A 190 20.38 -5.08 -11.89
CA TYR A 190 20.51 -5.96 -10.74
C TYR A 190 21.26 -7.24 -11.09
N ARG A 191 20.89 -7.90 -12.18
CA ARG A 191 21.55 -9.12 -12.67
C ARG A 191 23.04 -8.86 -12.98
N GLY A 192 23.37 -7.75 -13.63
CA GLY A 192 24.75 -7.39 -13.93
C GLY A 192 25.61 -7.18 -12.69
N GLU A 193 25.05 -6.55 -11.62
CA GLU A 193 25.76 -6.40 -10.35
C GLU A 193 25.93 -7.73 -9.61
N VAL A 194 24.90 -8.57 -9.58
CA VAL A 194 24.99 -9.92 -8.99
C VAL A 194 26.06 -10.77 -9.69
N GLU A 195 26.07 -10.79 -11.03
CA GLU A 195 27.09 -11.50 -11.81
C GLU A 195 28.51 -10.94 -11.53
N ARG A 196 28.65 -9.62 -11.36
CA ARG A 196 29.93 -8.98 -11.01
C ARG A 196 30.42 -9.40 -9.64
N VAL A 197 29.53 -9.47 -8.65
CA VAL A 197 29.87 -9.89 -7.28
C VAL A 197 30.22 -11.37 -7.22
N LEU A 198 29.50 -12.20 -7.98
CA LEU A 198 29.69 -13.66 -7.99
C LEU A 198 30.86 -14.13 -8.84
N ARG A 199 31.42 -13.30 -9.74
CA ARG A 199 32.62 -13.65 -10.52
C ARG A 199 33.85 -13.64 -9.59
N PRO A 200 34.56 -14.76 -9.43
CA PRO A 200 35.83 -14.75 -8.69
C PRO A 200 36.80 -13.78 -9.36
N LYS A 201 37.46 -12.91 -8.59
CA LYS A 201 38.59 -12.12 -9.09
C LYS A 201 39.61 -13.11 -9.70
N ALA A 202 39.80 -13.01 -11.00
CA ALA A 202 40.90 -13.76 -11.63
C ALA A 202 42.21 -13.48 -10.88
N PRO A 203 43.02 -14.51 -10.56
CA PRO A 203 44.33 -14.29 -9.93
C PRO A 203 45.13 -13.37 -10.84
N GLN A 204 45.58 -12.26 -10.28
CA GLN A 204 46.56 -11.40 -10.96
C GLN A 204 47.80 -12.27 -11.16
N SER A 205 48.01 -12.72 -12.38
CA SER A 205 49.26 -13.38 -12.78
C SER A 205 50.34 -12.30 -12.77
N GLY A 206 50.94 -12.12 -11.59
CA GLY A 206 52.20 -11.39 -11.45
C GLY A 206 53.33 -12.23 -12.04
N LEU A 207 53.56 -12.06 -13.32
CA LEU A 207 54.81 -12.39 -13.97
C LEU A 207 55.34 -11.04 -14.50
N GLN A 208 56.18 -10.43 -13.72
CA GLN A 208 57.20 -9.52 -14.26
C GLN A 208 58.48 -10.31 -14.40
N PRO A 209 59.17 -10.22 -15.54
CA PRO A 209 60.52 -10.77 -15.71
C PRO A 209 61.58 -9.95 -14.99
#